data_7f33fdf8c207b8ebd2a584b185dcade1
#
_entry.id   7f33fdf8c207b8ebd2a584b185dcade1
#
_cell.length_a   1.000
_cell.length_b   1.000
_cell.length_c   1.000
_cell.angle_alpha   90.00
_cell.angle_beta   90.00
_cell.angle_gamma   90.00
#
_symmetry.space_group_name_H-M   'P 1'
#
loop_
_entity.id
_entity.type
_entity.pdbx_description
1 polymer ?
#
loop_
_entity_poly.entity_id
_entity_poly.type
_entity_poly.pdbx_seq_one_letter_code
_entity_poly.pdbx_strand_id
1 'polypeptide(L)'
;LPAAALAPGRRARQLNAAAALALLGTGVGLLAGDWGGGPRPGDATLTVYSANLEFERSDVSANIEEMLAAGCDVAVFQEVTPDYLRQLRAGLEGCYTEVVSTSRDDALGAAMFARVEVRNATIESAAGSPTPSADVVAGDGTVVRVLGVHTTPPIHGVGPWTAQHDRLAAMAREADRVVVAGDFNASGRHQPMRQLVAGGHLRDAHREVGQGLGLTWPARLPIARLDRVLFRGLEPLSLSVGCAAGSDHRPVTARFSTAGRRVSAVVEKVRERA
;
A
#
# COMPACT_ATOMS: atom_id res chain seq x y z
N LEU A 1 18.10 -5.56 47.26
CA LEU A 1 16.89 -5.33 46.49
C LEU A 1 17.23 -5.57 45.02
N PRO A 2 16.61 -6.54 44.32
CA PRO A 2 16.87 -6.75 42.89
C PRO A 2 16.15 -5.65 42.07
N ALA A 3 16.92 -4.93 41.26
CA ALA A 3 16.36 -4.05 40.22
C ALA A 3 15.66 -4.93 39.20
N ALA A 4 14.32 -4.82 39.12
CA ALA A 4 13.54 -5.46 38.07
C ALA A 4 13.94 -4.85 36.72
N ALA A 5 14.64 -5.64 35.92
CA ALA A 5 14.90 -5.31 34.54
C ALA A 5 13.54 -5.27 33.79
N LEU A 6 13.07 -4.08 33.47
CA LEU A 6 11.92 -3.89 32.61
C LEU A 6 12.25 -4.41 31.22
N ALA A 7 11.47 -5.35 30.71
CA ALA A 7 11.64 -5.96 29.40
C ALA A 7 11.77 -4.88 28.30
N PRO A 8 12.77 -4.97 27.39
CA PRO A 8 13.07 -3.94 26.41
C PRO A 8 11.91 -3.64 25.43
N GLY A 9 10.99 -4.58 25.22
CA GLY A 9 9.88 -4.43 24.28
C GLY A 9 8.86 -3.32 24.61
N ARG A 10 8.55 -3.07 25.90
CA ARG A 10 7.56 -2.03 26.26
C ARG A 10 8.12 -0.61 26.18
N ARG A 11 9.39 -0.40 26.54
CA ARG A 11 10.04 0.92 26.42
C ARG A 11 10.32 1.30 24.96
N ALA A 12 10.72 0.33 24.14
CA ALA A 12 10.89 0.54 22.70
C ALA A 12 9.57 0.95 22.04
N ARG A 13 8.45 0.28 22.39
CA ARG A 13 7.11 0.63 21.88
C ARG A 13 6.65 2.04 22.30
N GLN A 14 6.94 2.46 23.54
CA GLN A 14 6.57 3.80 24.03
C GLN A 14 7.45 4.90 23.42
N LEU A 15 8.73 4.63 23.19
CA LEU A 15 9.65 5.55 22.52
C LEU A 15 9.33 5.67 21.03
N ASN A 16 8.94 4.58 20.37
CA ASN A 16 8.49 4.58 18.98
C ASN A 16 7.18 5.36 18.81
N ALA A 17 6.22 5.18 19.72
CA ALA A 17 4.99 5.95 19.72
C ALA A 17 5.22 7.44 20.00
N ALA A 18 6.11 7.78 20.95
CA ALA A 18 6.44 9.17 21.27
C ALA A 18 7.25 9.87 20.18
N ALA A 19 8.19 9.17 19.53
CA ALA A 19 8.94 9.71 18.39
C ALA A 19 8.03 9.89 17.15
N ALA A 20 7.12 8.94 16.89
CA ALA A 20 6.10 9.06 15.85
C ALA A 20 5.17 10.25 16.14
N LEU A 21 4.76 10.46 17.39
CA LEU A 21 3.94 11.61 17.82
C LEU A 21 4.70 12.93 17.69
N ALA A 22 5.99 12.99 17.99
CA ALA A 22 6.81 14.17 17.82
C ALA A 22 7.02 14.55 16.35
N LEU A 23 7.12 13.56 15.45
CA LEU A 23 7.18 13.77 14.00
C LEU A 23 5.81 14.10 13.37
N LEU A 24 4.70 13.72 14.03
CA LEU A 24 3.33 14.00 13.63
C LEU A 24 2.77 15.29 14.24
N GLY A 25 3.45 15.87 15.24
CA GLY A 25 2.95 16.87 16.19
C GLY A 25 2.75 18.29 15.68
N THR A 26 2.50 18.54 14.42
CA THR A 26 2.17 19.88 13.94
C THR A 26 0.81 19.93 13.24
N GLY A 27 -0.22 19.96 14.06
CA GLY A 27 -1.43 20.69 13.72
C GLY A 27 -2.60 19.97 13.05
N VAL A 28 -3.70 19.92 13.79
CA VAL A 28 -5.05 19.54 13.34
C VAL A 28 -5.52 20.34 12.10
N GLY A 29 -5.05 21.57 11.90
CA GLY A 29 -5.35 22.38 10.70
C GLY A 29 -4.75 21.87 9.39
N LEU A 30 -3.93 20.85 9.46
CA LEU A 30 -3.22 20.28 8.33
C LEU A 30 -3.94 19.04 7.71
N LEU A 31 -5.02 18.53 8.30
CA LEU A 31 -5.72 17.34 7.84
C LEU A 31 -6.63 17.58 6.62
N ALA A 32 -7.04 18.82 6.37
CA ALA A 32 -7.97 19.15 5.28
C ALA A 32 -7.44 18.76 3.88
N GLY A 33 -6.12 18.77 3.68
CA GLY A 33 -5.50 18.38 2.40
C GLY A 33 -5.42 16.85 2.18
N ASP A 34 -5.75 16.04 3.19
CA ASP A 34 -5.75 14.58 3.13
C ASP A 34 -7.17 13.98 3.06
N TRP A 35 -8.22 14.83 3.00
CA TRP A 35 -9.59 14.37 2.85
C TRP A 35 -9.82 13.75 1.47
N GLY A 36 -10.42 12.56 1.43
CA GLY A 36 -10.66 11.85 0.18
C GLY A 36 -11.78 12.46 -0.66
N GLY A 37 -11.67 12.37 -1.99
CA GLY A 37 -12.60 12.95 -2.96
C GLY A 37 -13.91 12.19 -3.13
N GLY A 38 -14.04 11.00 -2.52
CA GLY A 38 -15.21 10.12 -2.63
C GLY A 38 -15.18 9.18 -3.85
N PRO A 39 -15.88 8.04 -3.78
CA PRO A 39 -15.92 7.05 -4.84
C PRO A 39 -16.56 7.58 -6.11
N ARG A 40 -16.12 7.05 -7.25
CA ARG A 40 -16.63 7.36 -8.58
C ARG A 40 -17.36 6.15 -9.17
N PRO A 41 -18.43 6.36 -9.95
CA PRO A 41 -19.08 5.26 -10.66
C PRO A 41 -18.17 4.70 -11.75
N GLY A 42 -18.30 3.41 -12.02
CA GLY A 42 -17.57 2.73 -13.09
C GLY A 42 -17.31 1.25 -12.76
N ASP A 43 -17.02 0.49 -13.81
CA ASP A 43 -16.65 -0.91 -13.67
C ASP A 43 -15.15 -1.02 -13.43
N ALA A 44 -14.79 -1.66 -12.33
CA ALA A 44 -13.40 -1.92 -12.01
C ALA A 44 -12.86 -3.05 -12.87
N THR A 45 -11.71 -2.82 -13.49
CA THR A 45 -10.96 -3.83 -14.25
C THR A 45 -9.73 -4.31 -13.50
N LEU A 46 -9.34 -3.61 -12.42
CA LEU A 46 -8.25 -4.00 -11.53
C LEU A 46 -8.59 -3.59 -10.08
N THR A 47 -8.52 -4.54 -9.18
CA THR A 47 -8.65 -4.33 -7.73
C THR A 47 -7.38 -4.78 -7.02
N VAL A 48 -6.76 -3.86 -6.27
CA VAL A 48 -5.51 -4.08 -5.54
C VAL A 48 -5.77 -3.99 -4.04
N TYR A 49 -5.30 -5.00 -3.29
CA TYR A 49 -5.33 -5.04 -1.84
C TYR A 49 -3.91 -4.93 -1.27
N SER A 50 -3.75 -4.26 -0.14
CA SER A 50 -2.47 -4.20 0.58
C SER A 50 -2.69 -4.25 2.08
N ALA A 51 -1.86 -5.06 2.78
CA ALA A 51 -1.89 -5.20 4.23
C ALA A 51 -0.50 -5.43 4.82
N ASN A 52 -0.11 -4.61 5.79
CA ASN A 52 0.98 -4.91 6.72
C ASN A 52 0.45 -5.88 7.79
N LEU A 53 1.12 -7.02 7.99
CA LEU A 53 0.66 -8.13 8.83
C LEU A 53 1.17 -8.05 10.27
N GLU A 54 2.07 -7.14 10.60
CA GLU A 54 2.73 -7.03 11.92
C GLU A 54 3.46 -8.32 12.33
N PHE A 55 4.72 -8.47 11.95
CA PHE A 55 5.51 -9.72 12.04
C PHE A 55 5.63 -10.35 13.46
N GLU A 56 5.34 -9.60 14.53
CA GLU A 56 5.38 -10.08 15.91
C GLU A 56 4.13 -10.88 16.33
N ARG A 57 3.17 -11.11 15.44
CA ARG A 57 1.92 -11.84 15.73
C ARG A 57 2.05 -13.33 15.39
N SER A 58 0.97 -14.06 15.58
CA SER A 58 0.93 -15.50 15.32
C SER A 58 -0.16 -15.92 14.32
N ASP A 59 -1.09 -15.04 13.97
CA ASP A 59 -2.28 -15.38 13.17
C ASP A 59 -2.64 -14.26 12.19
N VAL A 60 -2.85 -14.63 10.93
CA VAL A 60 -3.26 -13.74 9.83
C VAL A 60 -4.60 -14.14 9.21
N SER A 61 -5.36 -15.05 9.83
CA SER A 61 -6.63 -15.56 9.30
C SER A 61 -7.61 -14.44 8.99
N ALA A 62 -7.74 -13.46 9.88
CA ALA A 62 -8.65 -12.34 9.68
C ALA A 62 -8.21 -11.41 8.53
N ASN A 63 -6.90 -11.28 8.25
CA ASN A 63 -6.41 -10.56 7.07
C ASN A 63 -6.74 -11.32 5.78
N ILE A 64 -6.67 -12.66 5.81
CA ILE A 64 -7.07 -13.52 4.70
C ILE A 64 -8.57 -13.38 4.41
N GLU A 65 -9.41 -13.46 5.45
CA GLU A 65 -10.87 -13.30 5.32
C GLU A 65 -11.24 -11.92 4.73
N GLU A 66 -10.62 -10.86 5.22
CA GLU A 66 -10.85 -9.50 4.72
C GLU A 66 -10.40 -9.34 3.26
N MET A 67 -9.24 -9.90 2.89
CA MET A 67 -8.77 -9.93 1.51
C MET A 67 -9.73 -10.68 0.59
N LEU A 68 -10.20 -11.87 0.99
CA LEU A 68 -11.17 -12.66 0.24
C LEU A 68 -12.49 -11.91 0.05
N ALA A 69 -12.98 -11.26 1.11
CA ALA A 69 -14.18 -10.43 1.06
C ALA A 69 -14.02 -9.20 0.14
N ALA A 70 -12.82 -8.62 0.08
CA ALA A 70 -12.52 -7.52 -0.83
C ALA A 70 -12.54 -7.93 -2.31
N GLY A 71 -12.38 -9.23 -2.61
CA GLY A 71 -12.42 -9.78 -3.96
C GLY A 71 -11.38 -9.14 -4.88
N CYS A 72 -10.17 -8.89 -4.38
CA CYS A 72 -9.10 -8.24 -5.13
C CYS A 72 -8.52 -9.15 -6.23
N ASP A 73 -7.93 -8.55 -7.26
CA ASP A 73 -7.24 -9.27 -8.34
C ASP A 73 -5.80 -9.57 -7.96
N VAL A 74 -5.18 -8.67 -7.20
CA VAL A 74 -3.82 -8.81 -6.66
C VAL A 74 -3.77 -8.27 -5.24
N ALA A 75 -3.06 -9.00 -4.37
CA ALA A 75 -2.78 -8.61 -2.99
C ALA A 75 -1.28 -8.54 -2.74
N VAL A 76 -0.85 -7.51 -2.01
CA VAL A 76 0.53 -7.34 -1.54
C VAL A 76 0.53 -7.29 -0.02
N PHE A 77 1.42 -8.08 0.59
CA PHE A 77 1.56 -8.19 2.03
C PHE A 77 2.95 -7.77 2.46
N GLN A 78 3.02 -7.04 3.56
CA GLN A 78 4.24 -6.62 4.23
C GLN A 78 4.39 -7.35 5.56
N GLU A 79 5.63 -7.44 6.06
CA GLU A 79 5.98 -8.11 7.31
C GLU A 79 5.63 -9.61 7.33
N VAL A 80 5.89 -10.29 6.21
CA VAL A 80 5.53 -11.69 6.01
C VAL A 80 6.59 -12.60 6.63
N THR A 81 6.26 -13.26 7.74
CA THR A 81 7.10 -14.31 8.32
C THR A 81 6.95 -15.65 7.58
N PRO A 82 7.87 -16.61 7.77
CA PRO A 82 7.71 -17.95 7.22
C PRO A 82 6.39 -18.63 7.66
N ASP A 83 5.94 -18.35 8.88
CA ASP A 83 4.67 -18.86 9.39
C ASP A 83 3.48 -18.23 8.69
N TYR A 84 3.48 -16.89 8.52
CA TYR A 84 2.44 -16.18 7.78
C TYR A 84 2.35 -16.64 6.33
N LEU A 85 3.50 -16.85 5.69
CA LEU A 85 3.50 -17.35 4.30
C LEU A 85 2.83 -18.71 4.19
N ARG A 86 3.03 -19.63 5.18
CA ARG A 86 2.31 -20.92 5.22
C ARG A 86 0.81 -20.71 5.39
N GLN A 87 0.39 -19.82 6.29
CA GLN A 87 -1.03 -19.51 6.53
C GLN A 87 -1.67 -18.86 5.30
N LEU A 88 -1.00 -17.91 4.64
CA LEU A 88 -1.45 -17.29 3.40
C LEU A 88 -1.64 -18.33 2.29
N ARG A 89 -0.64 -19.21 2.08
CA ARG A 89 -0.74 -20.30 1.09
C ARG A 89 -1.94 -21.21 1.35
N ALA A 90 -2.12 -21.64 2.59
CA ALA A 90 -3.22 -22.51 2.97
C ALA A 90 -4.59 -21.83 2.85
N GLY A 91 -4.71 -20.59 3.32
CA GLY A 91 -5.99 -19.87 3.31
C GLY A 91 -6.40 -19.33 1.93
N LEU A 92 -5.45 -19.19 1.00
CA LEU A 92 -5.70 -18.72 -0.36
C LEU A 92 -5.69 -19.83 -1.42
N GLU A 93 -5.46 -21.07 -1.02
CA GLU A 93 -5.41 -22.22 -1.91
C GLU A 93 -6.69 -22.32 -2.76
N GLY A 94 -6.52 -22.56 -4.05
CA GLY A 94 -7.63 -22.65 -5.01
C GLY A 94 -8.28 -21.33 -5.42
N CYS A 95 -8.00 -20.21 -4.72
CA CYS A 95 -8.54 -18.90 -5.03
C CYS A 95 -7.49 -17.94 -5.59
N TYR A 96 -6.27 -18.02 -5.07
CA TYR A 96 -5.14 -17.17 -5.47
C TYR A 96 -3.88 -18.00 -5.65
N THR A 97 -2.99 -17.52 -6.51
CA THR A 97 -1.65 -18.08 -6.70
C THR A 97 -0.63 -17.15 -6.07
N GLU A 98 0.34 -17.72 -5.34
CA GLU A 98 1.51 -16.97 -4.94
C GLU A 98 2.30 -16.55 -6.18
N VAL A 99 2.48 -15.24 -6.33
CA VAL A 99 3.21 -14.65 -7.46
C VAL A 99 4.70 -14.63 -7.18
N VAL A 100 5.06 -14.06 -6.03
CA VAL A 100 6.44 -13.96 -5.55
C VAL A 100 6.43 -13.62 -4.06
N SER A 101 7.40 -14.16 -3.32
CA SER A 101 7.55 -13.89 -1.89
C SER A 101 8.99 -13.91 -1.43
N THR A 102 9.24 -13.21 -0.33
CA THR A 102 10.41 -13.36 0.52
C THR A 102 9.94 -13.28 1.96
N SER A 103 9.93 -14.42 2.66
CA SER A 103 9.54 -14.47 4.08
C SER A 103 10.75 -14.34 4.98
N ARG A 104 10.61 -13.60 6.09
CA ARG A 104 11.68 -13.33 7.05
C ARG A 104 11.12 -13.27 8.46
N ASP A 105 11.95 -13.57 9.45
CA ASP A 105 11.58 -13.44 10.87
C ASP A 105 11.74 -11.99 11.40
N ASP A 106 11.70 -11.03 10.49
CA ASP A 106 11.75 -9.58 10.76
C ASP A 106 10.73 -8.82 9.86
N ALA A 107 10.67 -7.52 10.01
CA ALA A 107 9.76 -6.65 9.28
C ALA A 107 10.01 -6.59 7.75
N LEU A 108 11.06 -7.21 7.21
CA LEU A 108 11.39 -7.09 5.78
C LEU A 108 10.79 -8.20 4.90
N GLY A 109 9.96 -9.09 5.47
CA GLY A 109 9.24 -10.07 4.68
C GLY A 109 8.15 -9.43 3.80
N ALA A 110 7.97 -9.96 2.58
CA ALA A 110 6.96 -9.46 1.65
C ALA A 110 6.42 -10.59 0.77
N ALA A 111 5.15 -10.48 0.35
CA ALA A 111 4.56 -11.43 -0.58
C ALA A 111 3.55 -10.75 -1.50
N MET A 112 3.38 -11.33 -2.69
CA MET A 112 2.34 -10.97 -3.64
C MET A 112 1.55 -12.22 -4.03
N PHE A 113 0.23 -12.12 -4.01
CA PHE A 113 -0.71 -13.13 -4.46
C PHE A 113 -1.65 -12.54 -5.50
N ALA A 114 -2.06 -13.35 -6.49
CA ALA A 114 -3.00 -12.90 -7.52
C ALA A 114 -3.95 -14.03 -7.95
N ARG A 115 -5.15 -13.67 -8.39
CA ARG A 115 -6.12 -14.57 -9.02
C ARG A 115 -6.25 -14.37 -10.53
N VAL A 116 -5.49 -13.43 -11.07
CA VAL A 116 -5.43 -13.08 -12.49
C VAL A 116 -4.07 -13.43 -13.08
N GLU A 117 -3.94 -13.38 -14.39
CA GLU A 117 -2.67 -13.64 -15.07
C GLU A 117 -1.62 -12.61 -14.65
N VAL A 118 -0.42 -13.11 -14.35
CA VAL A 118 0.73 -12.30 -13.94
C VAL A 118 1.96 -12.69 -14.76
N ARG A 119 2.76 -11.68 -15.13
CA ARG A 119 4.01 -11.83 -15.87
C ARG A 119 5.14 -11.10 -15.17
N ASN A 120 6.40 -11.45 -15.50
CA ASN A 120 7.60 -10.74 -15.06
C ASN A 120 7.67 -10.52 -13.54
N ALA A 121 7.23 -11.52 -12.76
CA ALA A 121 7.23 -11.45 -11.30
C ALA A 121 8.66 -11.56 -10.74
N THR A 122 9.03 -10.68 -9.84
CA THR A 122 10.35 -10.66 -9.18
C THR A 122 10.28 -9.96 -7.83
N ILE A 123 11.27 -10.24 -6.96
CA ILE A 123 11.57 -9.38 -5.80
C ILE A 123 12.66 -8.41 -6.24
N GLU A 124 12.32 -7.16 -6.41
CA GLU A 124 13.27 -6.08 -6.61
C GLU A 124 13.77 -5.53 -5.28
N SER A 125 14.72 -4.60 -5.33
CA SER A 125 15.20 -3.91 -4.13
C SER A 125 14.98 -2.41 -4.26
N ALA A 126 14.14 -1.88 -3.38
CA ALA A 126 14.06 -0.44 -3.18
C ALA A 126 15.08 -0.01 -2.12
N ALA A 127 16.34 0.15 -2.52
CA ALA A 127 17.46 0.54 -1.65
C ALA A 127 17.53 -0.30 -0.35
N GLY A 128 17.49 -1.63 -0.51
CA GLY A 128 17.58 -2.60 0.58
C GLY A 128 16.22 -3.12 1.09
N SER A 129 15.11 -2.48 0.76
CA SER A 129 13.78 -3.01 1.07
C SER A 129 13.30 -3.94 -0.04
N PRO A 130 12.96 -5.21 0.27
CA PRO A 130 12.35 -6.13 -0.69
C PRO A 130 11.03 -5.58 -1.23
N THR A 131 10.91 -5.57 -2.55
CA THR A 131 9.77 -4.98 -3.25
C THR A 131 9.24 -5.99 -4.27
N PRO A 132 8.20 -6.77 -3.94
CA PRO A 132 7.49 -7.58 -4.92
C PRO A 132 7.06 -6.73 -6.11
N SER A 133 7.40 -7.15 -7.31
CA SER A 133 7.10 -6.47 -8.57
C SER A 133 6.55 -7.46 -9.57
N ALA A 134 5.47 -7.12 -10.27
CA ALA A 134 4.90 -7.97 -11.29
C ALA A 134 4.07 -7.15 -12.29
N ASP A 135 3.93 -7.67 -13.50
CA ASP A 135 3.00 -7.19 -14.54
C ASP A 135 1.69 -7.96 -14.44
N VAL A 136 0.66 -7.33 -13.90
CA VAL A 136 -0.67 -7.89 -13.70
C VAL A 136 -1.54 -7.61 -14.92
N VAL A 137 -2.22 -8.63 -15.44
CA VAL A 137 -3.17 -8.50 -16.56
C VAL A 137 -4.56 -8.22 -15.97
N ALA A 138 -5.03 -6.99 -16.14
CA ALA A 138 -6.35 -6.57 -15.69
C ALA A 138 -7.48 -7.25 -16.48
N GLY A 139 -8.72 -7.19 -15.98
CA GLY A 139 -9.87 -7.86 -16.57
C GLY A 139 -10.20 -7.49 -18.02
N ASP A 140 -9.72 -6.36 -18.52
CA ASP A 140 -9.84 -5.93 -19.92
C ASP A 140 -8.59 -6.25 -20.78
N GLY A 141 -7.64 -7.03 -20.25
CA GLY A 141 -6.39 -7.40 -20.90
C GLY A 141 -5.27 -6.36 -20.81
N THR A 142 -5.51 -5.22 -20.17
CA THR A 142 -4.49 -4.19 -19.96
C THR A 142 -3.44 -4.65 -18.96
N VAL A 143 -2.16 -4.45 -19.30
CA VAL A 143 -1.05 -4.79 -18.40
C VAL A 143 -0.73 -3.60 -17.48
N VAL A 144 -0.66 -3.86 -16.18
CA VAL A 144 -0.35 -2.89 -15.13
C VAL A 144 0.79 -3.40 -14.26
N ARG A 145 1.87 -2.65 -14.11
CA ARG A 145 2.94 -2.95 -13.17
C ARG A 145 2.41 -2.71 -11.74
N VAL A 146 2.56 -3.71 -10.87
CA VAL A 146 2.24 -3.60 -9.44
C VAL A 146 3.52 -3.75 -8.63
N LEU A 147 3.77 -2.80 -7.73
CA LEU A 147 4.88 -2.80 -6.78
C LEU A 147 4.32 -2.89 -5.35
N GLY A 148 4.74 -3.91 -4.60
CA GLY A 148 4.43 -4.07 -3.18
C GLY A 148 5.51 -3.42 -2.33
N VAL A 149 5.13 -2.48 -1.47
CA VAL A 149 6.07 -1.60 -0.77
C VAL A 149 6.02 -1.79 0.73
N HIS A 150 7.22 -1.85 1.35
CA HIS A 150 7.41 -1.60 2.77
C HIS A 150 8.71 -0.83 2.97
N THR A 151 8.65 0.46 3.28
CA THR A 151 9.84 1.24 3.59
C THR A 151 10.17 1.17 5.08
N THR A 152 11.45 1.20 5.43
CA THR A 152 11.86 1.22 6.84
C THR A 152 11.36 2.49 7.53
N PRO A 153 10.95 2.42 8.83
CA PRO A 153 10.56 3.61 9.57
C PRO A 153 11.71 4.60 9.72
N PRO A 154 11.45 5.92 9.69
CA PRO A 154 12.51 6.95 9.80
C PRO A 154 13.25 6.95 11.14
N ILE A 155 12.73 6.25 12.16
CA ILE A 155 13.40 6.04 13.45
C ILE A 155 14.70 5.23 13.33
N HIS A 156 14.87 4.45 12.27
CA HIS A 156 16.08 3.71 11.95
C HIS A 156 17.06 4.51 11.05
N GLY A 157 16.76 5.76 10.79
CA GLY A 157 17.58 6.67 10.00
C GLY A 157 16.83 7.27 8.80
N VAL A 158 16.97 8.57 8.64
CA VAL A 158 16.30 9.29 7.55
C VAL A 158 16.91 8.99 6.18
N GLY A 159 18.22 8.72 6.12
CA GLY A 159 18.93 8.44 4.87
C GLY A 159 18.40 7.20 4.14
N PRO A 160 18.40 6.00 4.76
CA PRO A 160 17.85 4.79 4.16
C PRO A 160 16.38 4.97 3.73
N TRP A 161 15.55 5.55 4.60
CA TRP A 161 14.15 5.84 4.31
C TRP A 161 13.96 6.73 3.06
N THR A 162 14.76 7.82 2.93
CA THR A 162 14.72 8.69 1.76
C THR A 162 15.17 7.95 0.51
N ALA A 163 16.27 7.20 0.58
CA ALA A 163 16.79 6.42 -0.55
C ALA A 163 15.79 5.38 -1.08
N GLN A 164 15.01 4.76 -0.18
CA GLN A 164 13.95 3.85 -0.56
C GLN A 164 12.84 4.55 -1.36
N HIS A 165 12.39 5.72 -0.91
CA HIS A 165 11.39 6.52 -1.64
C HIS A 165 11.91 6.98 -3.00
N ASP A 166 13.16 7.39 -3.10
CA ASP A 166 13.78 7.81 -4.37
C ASP A 166 13.89 6.64 -5.35
N ARG A 167 14.28 5.44 -4.86
CA ARG A 167 14.33 4.24 -5.70
C ARG A 167 12.94 3.81 -6.17
N LEU A 168 11.93 3.85 -5.30
CA LEU A 168 10.53 3.58 -5.67
C LEU A 168 10.02 4.54 -6.76
N ALA A 169 10.41 5.82 -6.69
CA ALA A 169 10.08 6.78 -7.75
C ALA A 169 10.71 6.38 -9.09
N ALA A 170 11.96 5.88 -9.08
CA ALA A 170 12.63 5.39 -10.28
C ALA A 170 11.93 4.15 -10.84
N MET A 171 11.65 3.13 -10.01
CA MET A 171 10.95 1.90 -10.39
C MET A 171 9.56 2.22 -10.99
N ALA A 172 8.82 3.14 -10.36
CA ALA A 172 7.51 3.52 -10.86
C ALA A 172 7.56 4.15 -12.26
N ARG A 173 8.67 4.78 -12.68
CA ARG A 173 8.82 5.35 -14.03
C ARG A 173 9.05 4.31 -15.12
N GLU A 174 9.39 3.09 -14.77
CA GLU A 174 9.69 2.03 -15.73
C GLU A 174 8.45 1.48 -16.47
N ALA A 175 7.24 1.83 -16.04
CA ALA A 175 5.99 1.38 -16.68
C ALA A 175 5.01 2.54 -16.86
N ASP A 176 4.29 2.60 -17.97
CA ASP A 176 3.28 3.65 -18.23
C ASP A 176 2.07 3.54 -17.30
N ARG A 177 1.68 2.31 -16.95
CA ARG A 177 0.63 2.01 -15.98
C ARG A 177 1.21 1.30 -14.79
N VAL A 178 1.11 1.93 -13.63
CA VAL A 178 1.70 1.41 -12.40
C VAL A 178 0.80 1.65 -11.19
N VAL A 179 0.78 0.67 -10.29
CA VAL A 179 0.26 0.77 -8.93
C VAL A 179 1.41 0.48 -7.96
N VAL A 180 1.59 1.36 -6.99
CA VAL A 180 2.56 1.22 -5.91
C VAL A 180 1.76 1.20 -4.61
N ALA A 181 1.66 0.03 -3.98
CA ALA A 181 0.80 -0.20 -2.83
C ALA A 181 1.59 -0.78 -1.65
N GLY A 182 1.30 -0.32 -0.45
CA GLY A 182 1.97 -0.81 0.75
C GLY A 182 2.08 0.20 1.88
N ASP A 183 2.90 -0.17 2.86
CA ASP A 183 3.31 0.68 3.97
C ASP A 183 4.55 1.51 3.60
N PHE A 184 4.37 2.81 3.48
CA PHE A 184 5.45 3.76 3.17
C PHE A 184 6.14 4.30 4.42
N ASN A 185 5.66 3.96 5.62
CA ASN A 185 6.14 4.56 6.87
C ASN A 185 6.25 6.11 6.77
N ALA A 186 5.38 6.70 5.95
CA ALA A 186 5.39 8.11 5.59
C ALA A 186 3.97 8.69 5.46
N SER A 187 3.73 9.80 6.13
CA SER A 187 2.56 10.62 5.82
C SER A 187 2.78 11.42 4.53
N GLY A 188 1.72 11.89 3.89
CA GLY A 188 1.80 12.74 2.68
C GLY A 188 2.53 14.08 2.88
N ARG A 189 2.90 14.40 4.12
CA ARG A 189 3.62 15.63 4.50
C ARG A 189 5.12 15.46 4.57
N HIS A 190 5.59 14.22 4.70
CA HIS A 190 7.02 13.94 4.69
C HIS A 190 7.63 14.24 3.32
N GLN A 191 8.79 14.85 3.32
CA GLN A 191 9.48 15.24 2.09
C GLN A 191 9.73 14.05 1.17
N PRO A 192 10.23 12.87 1.64
CA PRO A 192 10.45 11.73 0.78
C PRO A 192 9.17 11.23 0.09
N MET A 193 8.02 11.25 0.77
CA MET A 193 6.73 10.90 0.17
C MET A 193 6.34 11.86 -0.95
N ARG A 194 6.52 13.18 -0.74
CA ARG A 194 6.25 14.18 -1.79
C ARG A 194 7.19 14.02 -2.99
N GLN A 195 8.46 13.71 -2.72
CA GLN A 195 9.47 13.45 -3.76
C GLN A 195 9.13 12.18 -4.55
N LEU A 196 8.72 11.09 -3.88
CA LEU A 196 8.24 9.87 -4.53
C LEU A 196 7.06 10.18 -5.47
N VAL A 197 6.03 10.86 -4.96
CA VAL A 197 4.84 11.20 -5.76
C VAL A 197 5.20 12.07 -6.97
N ALA A 198 5.97 13.12 -6.76
CA ALA A 198 6.41 14.01 -7.84
C ALA A 198 7.37 13.32 -8.81
N GLY A 199 8.43 12.68 -8.30
CA GLY A 199 9.47 12.04 -9.10
C GLY A 199 8.98 10.80 -9.86
N GLY A 200 8.02 10.06 -9.31
CA GLY A 200 7.36 8.92 -9.97
C GLY A 200 6.20 9.33 -10.88
N HIS A 201 5.84 10.62 -10.93
CA HIS A 201 4.62 11.12 -11.58
C HIS A 201 3.37 10.38 -11.13
N LEU A 202 3.29 10.09 -9.83
CA LEU A 202 2.23 9.31 -9.21
C LEU A 202 1.11 10.20 -8.67
N ARG A 203 -0.07 9.60 -8.53
CA ARG A 203 -1.25 10.17 -7.88
C ARG A 203 -1.61 9.30 -6.68
N ASP A 204 -2.21 9.85 -5.65
CA ASP A 204 -2.65 9.13 -4.45
C ASP A 204 -4.12 8.78 -4.60
N ALA A 205 -4.45 7.49 -4.65
CA ALA A 205 -5.82 7.00 -4.86
C ALA A 205 -6.78 7.48 -3.75
N HIS A 206 -6.33 7.53 -2.50
CA HIS A 206 -7.18 8.02 -1.42
C HIS A 206 -7.58 9.49 -1.61
N ARG A 207 -6.64 10.36 -2.00
CA ARG A 207 -6.94 11.79 -2.21
C ARG A 207 -7.97 12.01 -3.29
N GLU A 208 -8.07 11.09 -4.25
CA GLU A 208 -9.00 11.22 -5.37
C GLU A 208 -10.35 10.56 -5.14
N VAL A 209 -10.35 9.36 -4.53
CA VAL A 209 -11.55 8.51 -4.45
C VAL A 209 -11.75 7.84 -3.09
N GLY A 210 -10.92 8.13 -2.11
CA GLY A 210 -11.10 7.67 -0.74
C GLY A 210 -12.21 8.42 0.00
N GLN A 211 -12.48 8.00 1.23
CA GLN A 211 -13.43 8.65 2.12
C GLN A 211 -12.74 9.10 3.41
N GLY A 212 -13.09 10.29 3.88
CA GLY A 212 -12.54 10.86 5.10
C GLY A 212 -11.02 11.03 5.03
N LEU A 213 -10.33 10.81 6.14
CA LEU A 213 -8.88 10.97 6.26
C LEU A 213 -8.08 9.73 5.82
N GLY A 214 -8.73 8.55 5.74
CA GLY A 214 -8.10 7.29 5.35
C GLY A 214 -6.96 6.86 6.26
N LEU A 215 -7.06 7.14 7.55
CA LEU A 215 -6.02 6.81 8.54
C LEU A 215 -5.90 5.30 8.72
N THR A 216 -4.67 4.79 8.73
CA THR A 216 -4.40 3.36 8.76
C THR A 216 -3.63 2.90 10.00
N TRP A 217 -2.90 3.80 10.68
CA TRP A 217 -2.06 3.45 11.82
C TRP A 217 -2.18 4.44 13.00
N PRO A 218 -2.09 3.98 14.28
CA PRO A 218 -2.25 2.59 14.70
C PRO A 218 -3.71 2.15 14.55
N ALA A 219 -3.92 0.88 14.21
CA ALA A 219 -5.22 0.38 13.75
C ALA A 219 -6.40 0.63 14.70
N ARG A 220 -6.19 0.56 16.03
CA ARG A 220 -7.25 0.75 17.02
C ARG A 220 -7.71 2.21 17.17
N LEU A 221 -6.77 3.15 17.09
CA LEU A 221 -7.02 4.60 17.15
C LEU A 221 -6.14 5.27 16.09
N PRO A 222 -6.57 5.27 14.83
CA PRO A 222 -5.71 5.68 13.73
C PRO A 222 -5.49 7.21 13.74
N ILE A 223 -4.22 7.60 13.67
CA ILE A 223 -3.77 8.98 13.66
C ILE A 223 -2.89 9.32 12.45
N ALA A 224 -2.43 8.30 11.71
CA ALA A 224 -1.59 8.45 10.53
C ALA A 224 -2.10 7.59 9.38
N ARG A 225 -1.90 8.06 8.15
CA ARG A 225 -2.08 7.28 6.93
C ARG A 225 -0.70 6.91 6.39
N LEU A 226 -0.23 5.71 6.72
CA LEU A 226 1.06 5.15 6.32
C LEU A 226 0.89 4.21 5.13
N ASP A 227 -0.21 3.44 5.12
CA ASP A 227 -0.57 2.53 4.04
C ASP A 227 -1.27 3.31 2.92
N ARG A 228 -0.77 3.16 1.70
CA ARG A 228 -1.22 3.93 0.55
C ARG A 228 -1.28 3.09 -0.71
N VAL A 229 -2.08 3.56 -1.64
CA VAL A 229 -2.06 3.11 -3.04
C VAL A 229 -1.80 4.32 -3.92
N LEU A 230 -0.61 4.37 -4.49
CA LEU A 230 -0.21 5.37 -5.47
C LEU A 230 -0.33 4.76 -6.86
N PHE A 231 -0.61 5.57 -7.87
CA PHE A 231 -0.84 5.05 -9.21
C PHE A 231 -0.50 6.06 -10.31
N ARG A 232 -0.33 5.55 -11.53
CA ARG A 232 -0.25 6.32 -12.78
C ARG A 232 -0.87 5.52 -13.93
N GLY A 233 -1.45 6.23 -14.92
CA GLY A 233 -2.00 5.63 -16.14
C GLY A 233 -3.32 4.89 -15.96
N LEU A 234 -3.99 5.06 -14.82
CA LEU A 234 -5.25 4.42 -14.46
C LEU A 234 -6.28 5.47 -14.02
N GLU A 235 -7.58 5.12 -14.04
CA GLU A 235 -8.64 5.90 -13.44
C GLU A 235 -9.05 5.25 -12.10
N PRO A 236 -8.86 5.91 -10.96
CA PRO A 236 -9.27 5.37 -9.67
C PRO A 236 -10.79 5.50 -9.51
N LEU A 237 -11.44 4.46 -9.00
CA LEU A 237 -12.88 4.41 -8.77
C LEU A 237 -13.24 4.47 -7.28
N SER A 238 -12.50 3.76 -6.46
CA SER A 238 -12.67 3.81 -5.00
C SER A 238 -11.39 3.40 -4.28
N LEU A 239 -11.22 3.91 -3.07
CA LEU A 239 -10.29 3.37 -2.10
C LEU A 239 -11.00 3.25 -0.75
N SER A 240 -10.95 2.08 -0.16
CA SER A 240 -11.44 1.79 1.19
C SER A 240 -10.28 1.44 2.12
N VAL A 241 -10.44 1.84 3.37
CA VAL A 241 -9.60 1.39 4.49
C VAL A 241 -10.40 0.34 5.24
N GLY A 242 -9.82 -0.83 5.40
CA GLY A 242 -10.47 -1.96 6.03
C GLY A 242 -10.46 -1.90 7.56
N CYS A 243 -10.95 -2.98 8.15
CA CYS A 243 -10.91 -3.16 9.60
C CYS A 243 -9.55 -3.72 9.99
N ALA A 244 -9.03 -3.31 11.13
CA ALA A 244 -7.81 -3.89 11.66
C ALA A 244 -8.07 -5.31 12.17
N ALA A 245 -7.94 -6.27 11.31
CA ALA A 245 -8.10 -7.67 11.64
C ALA A 245 -6.87 -8.21 12.40
N GLY A 246 -6.56 -7.54 13.53
CA GLY A 246 -5.49 -7.99 14.41
C GLY A 246 -4.09 -7.46 14.14
N SER A 247 -3.82 -6.75 13.05
CA SER A 247 -2.58 -5.99 12.82
C SER A 247 -2.65 -4.63 13.52
N ASP A 248 -1.52 -4.00 13.75
CA ASP A 248 -1.46 -2.58 14.15
C ASP A 248 -1.64 -1.64 12.94
N HIS A 249 -1.77 -2.17 11.73
CA HIS A 249 -2.16 -1.47 10.52
C HIS A 249 -3.56 -1.88 10.04
N ARG A 250 -4.26 -0.96 9.37
CA ARG A 250 -5.49 -1.24 8.63
C ARG A 250 -5.15 -1.44 7.16
N PRO A 251 -5.66 -2.51 6.52
CA PRO A 251 -5.43 -2.73 5.11
C PRO A 251 -6.14 -1.70 4.24
N VAL A 252 -5.69 -1.59 2.99
CA VAL A 252 -6.28 -0.71 1.99
C VAL A 252 -6.64 -1.48 0.73
N THR A 253 -7.80 -1.17 0.15
CA THR A 253 -8.27 -1.75 -1.12
C THR A 253 -8.57 -0.63 -2.08
N ALA A 254 -7.93 -0.65 -3.26
CA ALA A 254 -8.17 0.30 -4.33
C ALA A 254 -8.72 -0.38 -5.57
N ARG A 255 -9.72 0.25 -6.21
CA ARG A 255 -10.35 -0.21 -7.44
C ARG A 255 -10.08 0.78 -8.56
N PHE A 256 -9.67 0.27 -9.71
CA PHE A 256 -9.31 1.05 -10.88
C PHE A 256 -10.05 0.59 -12.13
N SER A 257 -10.32 1.53 -13.03
CA SER A 257 -10.54 1.25 -14.45
C SER A 257 -9.23 1.50 -15.20
N THR A 258 -8.83 0.56 -16.02
CA THR A 258 -7.68 0.65 -16.92
C THR A 258 -8.04 1.32 -18.24
N ALA A 259 -9.34 1.38 -18.59
CA ALA A 259 -9.83 2.20 -19.70
C ALA A 259 -9.53 3.67 -19.36
N GLY A 260 -8.61 4.29 -20.10
CA GLY A 260 -8.38 5.74 -20.00
C GLY A 260 -9.72 6.48 -20.14
N ARG A 261 -9.88 7.63 -19.48
CA ARG A 261 -11.04 8.49 -19.69
C ARG A 261 -11.29 8.60 -21.20
N ARG A 262 -12.35 7.98 -21.70
CA ARG A 262 -12.91 8.41 -22.98
C ARG A 262 -13.31 9.86 -22.73
N VAL A 263 -12.54 10.79 -23.27
CA VAL A 263 -12.97 12.19 -23.38
C VAL A 263 -14.32 12.09 -24.06
N SER A 264 -15.37 12.45 -23.33
CA SER A 264 -16.74 12.23 -23.76
C SER A 264 -16.87 12.84 -25.15
N ALA A 265 -17.33 12.08 -26.13
CA ALA A 265 -17.51 12.49 -27.54
C ALA A 265 -18.45 13.73 -27.74
N VAL A 266 -18.84 14.35 -26.62
CA VAL A 266 -19.58 15.62 -26.57
C VAL A 266 -18.71 16.80 -26.95
N VAL A 267 -17.38 16.77 -26.68
CA VAL A 267 -16.47 17.89 -27.00
C VAL A 267 -16.09 17.89 -28.50
N GLU A 268 -16.05 16.72 -29.12
CA GLU A 268 -15.71 16.60 -30.56
C GLU A 268 -16.85 17.11 -31.46
N LYS A 269 -18.12 16.88 -31.04
CA LYS A 269 -19.30 17.43 -31.78
C LYS A 269 -19.44 18.95 -31.67
N VAL A 270 -18.81 19.61 -30.71
CA VAL A 270 -18.82 21.09 -30.62
C VAL A 270 -17.74 21.69 -31.50
N ARG A 271 -16.65 20.97 -31.80
CA ARG A 271 -15.60 21.41 -32.73
C ARG A 271 -15.96 21.23 -34.21
N GLU A 272 -16.84 20.30 -34.56
CA GLU A 272 -17.32 20.11 -35.92
C GLU A 272 -18.47 21.04 -36.29
N ARG A 273 -19.00 21.84 -35.36
CA ARG A 273 -20.07 22.81 -35.57
C ARG A 273 -19.66 24.28 -35.42
N ALA A 274 -18.36 24.55 -35.19
CA ALA A 274 -17.77 25.88 -35.17
C ALA A 274 -16.80 26.05 -36.37
#